data_f370dc537e29bcbd8dde61300a2cfbfd
#
_entry.id   f370dc537e29bcbd8dde61300a2cfbfd
#
_cell.length_a   1.000
_cell.length_b   1.000
_cell.length_c   1.000
_cell.angle_alpha   90.00
_cell.angle_beta   90.00
_cell.angle_gamma   90.00
#
_symmetry.space_group_name_H-M   'P 1'
#
loop_
_entity.id
_entity.type
_entity.pdbx_description
1 polymer ?
#
loop_
_entity_poly.entity_id
_entity_poly.type
_entity_poly.pdbx_seq_one_letter_code
_entity_poly.pdbx_strand_id
1 'polypeptide(L)'
;QIQAMRVMINQGIDEGGLGIGLLLDYLTSAVSEDELRMLFEVAGDRQVPIHVHVRRGYTGDNAGLIEVINLAKETNAPLFVVHVTHNAMGRVGEWLELIDRANQAGANIATETLSYAAGGTSISADVFRHRDWQGMFDITYEDVQWIATGEWLTKETWEKYSREQPGGSVNHHYVKEEWMKTALQWPRMMVATDALPAVNLSIKTNPNVAGTFSRVLGHYVRDTKLLTLSDGLARMSLYQAQWLSQASTDFDKKGRIQQGADADIVIFDPTTVQANAVYGDPYLRPTGIPYVIVGGQLVVSNGELVEGAYPGQRILGDG
;
A
#
# COMPACT_ATOMS: atom_id res chain seq x y z
N GLN A 1 12.43 24.04 -14.40
CA GLN A 1 12.32 23.09 -13.27
C GLN A 1 11.82 21.72 -13.74
N ILE A 2 10.64 21.62 -14.40
CA ILE A 2 10.06 20.35 -14.90
C ILE A 2 11.04 19.57 -15.77
N GLN A 3 11.76 20.24 -16.71
CA GLN A 3 12.75 19.56 -17.54
C GLN A 3 13.93 18.97 -16.73
N ALA A 4 14.35 19.64 -15.68
CA ALA A 4 15.40 19.11 -14.80
C ALA A 4 14.90 17.88 -14.01
N MET A 5 13.65 17.90 -13.54
CA MET A 5 13.00 16.74 -12.89
C MET A 5 12.91 15.56 -13.86
N ARG A 6 12.48 15.78 -15.11
CA ARG A 6 12.42 14.75 -16.15
C ARG A 6 13.77 14.05 -16.33
N VAL A 7 14.87 14.83 -16.39
CA VAL A 7 16.23 14.28 -16.49
C VAL A 7 16.58 13.42 -15.29
N MET A 8 16.33 13.91 -14.07
CA MET A 8 16.64 13.17 -12.83
C MET A 8 15.83 11.88 -12.70
N ILE A 9 14.55 11.90 -13.09
CA ILE A 9 13.69 10.70 -13.03
C ILE A 9 14.18 9.66 -14.03
N ASN A 10 14.46 10.05 -15.27
CA ASN A 10 15.04 9.13 -16.27
C ASN A 10 16.36 8.54 -15.78
N GLN A 11 17.25 9.36 -15.20
CA GLN A 11 18.48 8.86 -14.59
C GLN A 11 18.20 7.82 -13.48
N GLY A 12 17.22 8.09 -12.59
CA GLY A 12 16.86 7.14 -11.55
C GLY A 12 16.33 5.81 -12.09
N ILE A 13 15.60 5.84 -13.22
CA ILE A 13 15.16 4.61 -13.91
C ILE A 13 16.38 3.90 -14.55
N ASP A 14 17.28 4.63 -15.22
CA ASP A 14 18.52 4.07 -15.81
C ASP A 14 19.44 3.45 -14.74
N GLU A 15 19.40 3.94 -13.51
CA GLU A 15 20.13 3.40 -12.35
C GLU A 15 19.41 2.19 -11.71
N GLY A 16 18.33 1.70 -12.31
CA GLY A 16 17.58 0.52 -11.91
C GLY A 16 16.33 0.80 -11.06
N GLY A 17 15.76 2.00 -11.15
CA GLY A 17 14.47 2.30 -10.55
C GLY A 17 13.36 1.47 -11.17
N LEU A 18 12.50 0.86 -10.33
CA LEU A 18 11.40 -0.01 -10.77
C LEU A 18 10.16 0.77 -11.23
N GLY A 19 10.14 2.09 -11.08
CA GLY A 19 9.00 2.93 -11.43
C GLY A 19 9.00 4.26 -10.71
N ILE A 20 7.89 4.96 -10.78
CA ILE A 20 7.68 6.30 -10.21
C ILE A 20 6.65 6.21 -9.09
N GLY A 21 6.93 6.79 -7.92
CA GLY A 21 5.98 6.90 -6.80
C GLY A 21 5.49 8.34 -6.64
N LEU A 22 4.18 8.55 -6.55
CA LEU A 22 3.54 9.85 -6.35
C LEU A 22 2.61 9.84 -5.14
N LEU A 23 2.66 10.93 -4.39
CA LEU A 23 1.77 11.21 -3.28
C LEU A 23 1.07 12.55 -3.52
N LEU A 24 -0.16 12.55 -4.03
CA LEU A 24 -0.85 13.76 -4.49
C LEU A 24 -1.73 14.46 -3.43
N ASP A 25 -1.66 14.08 -2.17
CA ASP A 25 -2.61 14.54 -1.16
C ASP A 25 -1.97 15.15 0.08
N TYR A 26 -1.04 14.46 0.73
CA TYR A 26 -0.55 14.84 2.06
C TYR A 26 0.45 16.00 2.08
N LEU A 27 1.42 15.99 1.17
CA LEU A 27 2.57 16.90 1.17
C LEU A 27 2.76 17.60 -0.17
N THR A 28 2.04 17.20 -1.20
CA THR A 28 2.23 17.60 -2.60
C THR A 28 0.93 18.03 -3.24
N SER A 29 0.02 18.57 -2.47
CA SER A 29 -1.29 19.06 -2.96
C SER A 29 -1.16 20.14 -4.05
N ALA A 30 -0.03 20.83 -4.10
CA ALA A 30 0.26 21.92 -5.05
C ALA A 30 0.98 21.45 -6.33
N VAL A 31 1.13 20.14 -6.57
CA VAL A 31 1.73 19.65 -7.82
C VAL A 31 0.90 20.14 -9.02
N SER A 32 1.56 20.70 -10.04
CA SER A 32 0.89 21.26 -11.22
C SER A 32 0.48 20.17 -12.21
N GLU A 33 -0.49 20.49 -13.07
CA GLU A 33 -0.92 19.60 -14.16
C GLU A 33 0.24 19.28 -15.12
N ASP A 34 1.09 20.24 -15.42
CA ASP A 34 2.26 20.06 -16.30
C ASP A 34 3.29 19.11 -15.67
N GLU A 35 3.52 19.23 -14.35
CA GLU A 35 4.41 18.35 -13.62
C GLU A 35 3.85 16.92 -13.58
N LEU A 36 2.57 16.78 -13.24
CA LEU A 36 1.91 15.48 -13.19
C LEU A 36 1.91 14.81 -14.57
N ARG A 37 1.57 15.54 -15.63
CA ARG A 37 1.62 15.06 -17.01
C ARG A 37 3.01 14.59 -17.41
N MET A 38 4.04 15.36 -17.08
CA MET A 38 5.45 14.99 -17.36
C MET A 38 5.83 13.67 -16.71
N LEU A 39 5.39 13.41 -15.48
CA LEU A 39 5.67 12.15 -14.78
C LEU A 39 4.99 10.95 -15.46
N PHE A 40 3.74 11.12 -15.90
CA PHE A 40 3.03 10.09 -16.66
C PHE A 40 3.62 9.85 -18.05
N GLU A 41 4.08 10.92 -18.74
CA GLU A 41 4.82 10.78 -20.00
C GLU A 41 6.09 9.94 -19.82
N VAL A 42 6.90 10.23 -18.78
CA VAL A 42 8.11 9.43 -18.51
C VAL A 42 7.74 7.98 -18.22
N ALA A 43 6.72 7.71 -17.40
CA ALA A 43 6.28 6.37 -17.12
C ALA A 43 5.81 5.62 -18.39
N GLY A 44 5.08 6.30 -19.26
CA GLY A 44 4.62 5.75 -20.54
C GLY A 44 5.75 5.51 -21.54
N ASP A 45 6.67 6.47 -21.70
CA ASP A 45 7.83 6.37 -22.59
C ASP A 45 8.77 5.21 -22.18
N ARG A 46 8.96 5.03 -20.86
CA ARG A 46 9.85 4.01 -20.29
C ARG A 46 9.14 2.68 -20.00
N GLN A 47 7.83 2.62 -20.13
CA GLN A 47 6.99 1.47 -19.80
C GLN A 47 7.24 0.93 -18.36
N VAL A 48 7.50 1.84 -17.41
CA VAL A 48 7.63 1.52 -15.98
C VAL A 48 6.37 1.92 -15.22
N PRO A 49 6.00 1.20 -14.14
CA PRO A 49 4.81 1.53 -13.36
C PRO A 49 4.90 2.92 -12.71
N ILE A 50 3.79 3.65 -12.70
CA ILE A 50 3.60 4.84 -11.88
C ILE A 50 2.59 4.54 -10.76
N HIS A 51 3.05 4.52 -9.51
CA HIS A 51 2.26 4.24 -8.32
C HIS A 51 1.76 5.56 -7.72
N VAL A 52 0.44 5.71 -7.61
CA VAL A 52 -0.15 7.00 -7.27
C VAL A 52 -1.09 6.89 -6.07
N HIS A 53 -0.74 7.61 -4.98
CA HIS A 53 -1.71 8.06 -4.01
C HIS A 53 -2.47 9.24 -4.62
N VAL A 54 -3.69 9.00 -5.07
CA VAL A 54 -4.48 9.98 -5.81
C VAL A 54 -4.99 11.11 -4.91
N ARG A 55 -5.33 12.26 -5.49
CA ARG A 55 -6.02 13.34 -4.78
C ARG A 55 -7.33 12.83 -4.23
N ARG A 56 -7.53 13.00 -2.92
CA ARG A 56 -8.79 12.63 -2.27
C ARG A 56 -9.79 13.77 -2.31
N GLY A 57 -11.02 13.42 -2.64
CA GLY A 57 -12.16 14.29 -2.46
C GLY A 57 -13.00 13.91 -1.23
N TYR A 58 -14.08 14.63 -0.99
CA TYR A 58 -14.99 14.36 0.11
C TYR A 58 -15.63 12.98 -0.04
N THR A 59 -15.62 12.20 1.02
CA THR A 59 -16.24 10.87 1.09
C THR A 59 -15.91 9.96 -0.09
N GLY A 60 -14.69 10.09 -0.62
CA GLY A 60 -14.18 9.26 -1.71
C GLY A 60 -14.75 9.60 -3.08
N ASP A 61 -15.04 10.89 -3.38
CA ASP A 61 -15.38 11.26 -4.75
C ASP A 61 -14.27 10.82 -5.73
N ASN A 62 -14.63 10.61 -6.98
CA ASN A 62 -13.78 9.95 -7.97
C ASN A 62 -12.99 10.91 -8.86
N ALA A 63 -12.96 12.22 -8.57
CA ALA A 63 -12.29 13.20 -9.42
C ALA A 63 -10.78 12.91 -9.57
N GLY A 64 -10.09 12.64 -8.46
CA GLY A 64 -8.66 12.33 -8.48
C GLY A 64 -8.35 10.99 -9.17
N LEU A 65 -9.24 9.99 -9.08
CA LEU A 65 -9.08 8.75 -9.84
C LEU A 65 -9.23 9.01 -11.35
N ILE A 66 -10.23 9.79 -11.76
CA ILE A 66 -10.46 10.12 -13.16
C ILE A 66 -9.28 10.93 -13.74
N GLU A 67 -8.70 11.85 -12.97
CA GLU A 67 -7.50 12.60 -13.34
C GLU A 67 -6.37 11.66 -13.77
N VAL A 68 -6.00 10.69 -12.91
CA VAL A 68 -4.88 9.78 -13.19
C VAL A 68 -5.22 8.72 -14.25
N ILE A 69 -6.46 8.25 -14.32
CA ILE A 69 -6.91 7.35 -15.40
C ILE A 69 -6.78 8.02 -16.78
N ASN A 70 -7.17 9.28 -16.90
CA ASN A 70 -7.07 10.02 -18.15
C ASN A 70 -5.60 10.20 -18.56
N LEU A 71 -4.74 10.59 -17.63
CA LEU A 71 -3.30 10.71 -17.88
C LEU A 71 -2.69 9.37 -18.31
N ALA A 72 -3.01 8.27 -17.62
CA ALA A 72 -2.52 6.94 -17.96
C ALA A 72 -2.94 6.53 -19.40
N LYS A 73 -4.19 6.82 -19.79
CA LYS A 73 -4.68 6.55 -21.14
C LYS A 73 -4.00 7.41 -22.21
N GLU A 74 -3.81 8.71 -21.93
CA GLU A 74 -3.19 9.64 -22.86
C GLU A 74 -1.71 9.34 -23.11
N THR A 75 -1.00 8.86 -22.07
CA THR A 75 0.44 8.61 -22.10
C THR A 75 0.80 7.14 -22.25
N ASN A 76 -0.18 6.22 -22.23
CA ASN A 76 0.04 4.77 -22.18
C ASN A 76 0.89 4.32 -20.97
N ALA A 77 0.85 5.06 -19.86
CA ALA A 77 1.59 4.73 -18.64
C ALA A 77 0.93 3.58 -17.87
N PRO A 78 1.68 2.56 -17.42
CA PRO A 78 1.18 1.56 -16.49
C PRO A 78 0.87 2.21 -15.13
N LEU A 79 -0.42 2.34 -14.78
CA LEU A 79 -0.87 3.03 -13.57
C LEU A 79 -1.14 2.04 -12.43
N PHE A 80 -0.60 2.31 -11.26
CA PHE A 80 -0.97 1.61 -10.03
C PHE A 80 -1.64 2.57 -9.05
N VAL A 81 -2.92 2.37 -8.79
CA VAL A 81 -3.66 3.16 -7.80
C VAL A 81 -3.45 2.51 -6.43
N VAL A 82 -2.70 3.18 -5.54
CA VAL A 82 -2.38 2.60 -4.23
C VAL A 82 -3.57 2.69 -3.27
N HIS A 83 -3.67 1.73 -2.33
CA HIS A 83 -4.66 1.62 -1.23
C HIS A 83 -6.06 2.14 -1.58
N VAL A 84 -6.65 1.58 -2.65
CA VAL A 84 -7.91 2.04 -3.25
C VAL A 84 -9.03 2.23 -2.22
N THR A 85 -9.17 1.33 -1.25
CA THR A 85 -10.19 1.41 -0.21
C THR A 85 -10.07 2.67 0.65
N HIS A 86 -8.83 3.06 0.96
CA HIS A 86 -8.54 4.24 1.78
C HIS A 86 -8.81 5.56 1.03
N ASN A 87 -8.72 5.56 -0.28
CA ASN A 87 -9.03 6.72 -1.11
C ASN A 87 -10.52 6.79 -1.48
N ALA A 88 -11.08 5.66 -1.89
CA ALA A 88 -12.46 5.58 -2.39
C ALA A 88 -13.51 5.54 -1.26
N MET A 89 -13.12 5.15 -0.04
CA MET A 89 -14.04 5.02 1.11
C MET A 89 -15.30 4.20 0.75
N GLY A 90 -16.50 4.69 1.05
CA GLY A 90 -17.76 4.03 0.72
C GLY A 90 -18.06 3.89 -0.77
N ARG A 91 -17.27 4.50 -1.64
CA ARG A 91 -17.42 4.44 -3.10
C ARG A 91 -16.46 3.46 -3.77
N VAL A 92 -15.85 2.57 -3.01
CA VAL A 92 -14.85 1.61 -3.51
C VAL A 92 -15.35 0.79 -4.72
N GLY A 93 -16.61 0.37 -4.74
CA GLY A 93 -17.21 -0.33 -5.88
C GLY A 93 -17.22 0.53 -7.16
N GLU A 94 -17.60 1.80 -7.06
CA GLU A 94 -17.60 2.73 -8.19
C GLU A 94 -16.18 2.95 -8.76
N TRP A 95 -15.19 3.06 -7.87
CA TRP A 95 -13.79 3.23 -8.27
C TRP A 95 -13.27 2.01 -9.02
N LEU A 96 -13.57 0.81 -8.52
CA LEU A 96 -13.15 -0.44 -9.15
C LEU A 96 -13.80 -0.63 -10.52
N GLU A 97 -15.08 -0.27 -10.67
CA GLU A 97 -15.75 -0.27 -11.97
C GLU A 97 -15.13 0.75 -12.95
N LEU A 98 -14.68 1.92 -12.48
CA LEU A 98 -13.98 2.89 -13.32
C LEU A 98 -12.65 2.33 -13.83
N ILE A 99 -11.88 1.67 -12.94
CA ILE A 99 -10.63 0.99 -13.31
C ILE A 99 -10.90 -0.12 -14.32
N ASP A 100 -11.90 -0.96 -14.11
CA ASP A 100 -12.24 -2.04 -15.04
C ASP A 100 -12.65 -1.51 -16.41
N ARG A 101 -13.49 -0.47 -16.46
CA ARG A 101 -13.86 0.16 -17.74
C ARG A 101 -12.66 0.76 -18.47
N ALA A 102 -11.71 1.35 -17.74
CA ALA A 102 -10.48 1.86 -18.34
C ALA A 102 -9.61 0.73 -18.90
N ASN A 103 -9.46 -0.38 -18.17
CA ASN A 103 -8.73 -1.56 -18.62
C ASN A 103 -9.38 -2.23 -19.82
N GLN A 104 -10.71 -2.34 -19.87
CA GLN A 104 -11.45 -2.82 -21.04
C GLN A 104 -11.25 -1.93 -22.28
N ALA A 105 -10.99 -0.63 -22.07
CA ALA A 105 -10.65 0.33 -23.12
C ALA A 105 -9.15 0.36 -23.48
N GLY A 106 -8.35 -0.58 -22.96
CA GLY A 106 -6.93 -0.75 -23.32
C GLY A 106 -5.93 -0.08 -22.37
N ALA A 107 -6.35 0.51 -21.26
CA ALA A 107 -5.43 0.99 -20.24
C ALA A 107 -4.79 -0.18 -19.47
N ASN A 108 -3.62 0.05 -18.88
CA ASN A 108 -2.94 -0.90 -17.99
C ASN A 108 -2.96 -0.36 -16.56
N ILE A 109 -4.03 -0.68 -15.82
CA ILE A 109 -4.25 -0.14 -14.46
C ILE A 109 -4.42 -1.29 -13.48
N ALA A 110 -3.64 -1.26 -12.40
CA ALA A 110 -3.78 -2.15 -11.26
C ALA A 110 -4.02 -1.37 -9.97
N THR A 111 -4.42 -2.08 -8.92
CA THR A 111 -4.67 -1.49 -7.60
C THR A 111 -4.51 -2.51 -6.49
N GLU A 112 -4.39 -2.01 -5.28
CA GLU A 112 -4.32 -2.81 -4.06
C GLU A 112 -5.17 -2.24 -2.93
N THR A 113 -5.37 -3.05 -1.91
CA THR A 113 -6.03 -2.67 -0.66
C THR A 113 -5.20 -3.09 0.55
N LEU A 114 -5.44 -2.42 1.67
CA LEU A 114 -4.85 -2.78 2.94
C LEU A 114 -5.76 -3.74 3.71
N SER A 115 -5.24 -4.38 4.75
CA SER A 115 -6.00 -5.31 5.61
C SER A 115 -6.39 -4.73 6.96
N TYR A 116 -5.97 -3.49 7.27
CA TYR A 116 -6.33 -2.75 8.48
C TYR A 116 -7.05 -1.45 8.14
N ALA A 117 -7.91 -1.01 9.05
CA ALA A 117 -8.97 -0.03 8.76
C ALA A 117 -8.63 1.43 9.12
N ALA A 118 -7.36 1.78 9.38
CA ALA A 118 -6.99 3.16 9.65
C ALA A 118 -5.94 3.66 8.67
N GLY A 119 -6.10 4.91 8.25
CA GLY A 119 -5.02 5.66 7.62
C GLY A 119 -4.01 6.13 8.67
N GLY A 120 -2.72 6.18 8.33
CA GLY A 120 -1.66 6.66 9.21
C GLY A 120 -0.87 7.78 8.55
N THR A 121 -0.73 8.93 9.22
CA THR A 121 0.08 10.05 8.72
C THR A 121 0.47 11.00 9.85
N SER A 122 1.30 12.02 9.53
CA SER A 122 1.64 13.08 10.48
C SER A 122 0.40 13.90 10.86
N ILE A 123 0.27 14.27 12.14
CA ILE A 123 -0.76 15.21 12.60
C ILE A 123 -0.67 16.56 11.89
N SER A 124 0.48 16.90 11.32
CA SER A 124 0.72 18.12 10.58
C SER A 124 0.57 18.00 9.07
N ALA A 125 0.08 16.85 8.56
CA ALA A 125 -0.16 16.67 7.13
C ALA A 125 -1.16 17.70 6.58
N ASP A 126 -1.01 18.09 5.31
CA ASP A 126 -1.85 19.10 4.66
C ASP A 126 -3.34 18.77 4.71
N VAL A 127 -3.69 17.50 4.64
CA VAL A 127 -5.08 17.04 4.76
C VAL A 127 -5.74 17.50 6.07
N PHE A 128 -4.97 17.59 7.15
CA PHE A 128 -5.48 18.04 8.45
C PHE A 128 -5.39 19.56 8.67
N ARG A 129 -4.54 20.26 7.93
CA ARG A 129 -4.28 21.68 8.12
C ARG A 129 -5.10 22.58 7.21
N HIS A 130 -5.30 22.17 5.99
CA HIS A 130 -5.82 23.01 4.91
C HIS A 130 -7.16 22.56 4.38
N ARG A 131 -7.74 21.50 4.94
CA ARG A 131 -8.99 20.90 4.46
C ARG A 131 -9.91 20.60 5.64
N ASP A 132 -11.21 20.55 5.37
CA ASP A 132 -12.20 20.00 6.29
C ASP A 132 -12.07 18.47 6.34
N TRP A 133 -11.07 17.99 7.07
CA TRP A 133 -10.77 16.57 7.16
C TRP A 133 -11.88 15.76 7.86
N GLN A 134 -12.58 16.38 8.82
CA GLN A 134 -13.69 15.72 9.53
C GLN A 134 -14.84 15.42 8.56
N GLY A 135 -15.24 16.40 7.77
CA GLY A 135 -16.25 16.19 6.72
C GLY A 135 -15.75 15.32 5.58
N MET A 136 -14.46 15.38 5.25
CA MET A 136 -13.86 14.54 4.20
C MET A 136 -13.90 13.04 4.56
N PHE A 137 -13.51 12.69 5.79
CA PHE A 137 -13.43 11.32 6.26
C PHE A 137 -14.68 10.83 6.97
N ASP A 138 -15.65 11.71 7.23
CA ASP A 138 -16.86 11.45 8.03
C ASP A 138 -16.50 10.90 9.43
N ILE A 139 -15.55 11.57 10.12
CA ILE A 139 -15.07 11.22 11.47
C ILE A 139 -14.91 12.47 12.35
N THR A 140 -14.66 12.22 13.63
CA THR A 140 -14.40 13.25 14.64
C THR A 140 -13.00 13.10 15.25
N TYR A 141 -12.63 13.92 16.22
CA TYR A 141 -11.36 13.77 16.95
C TYR A 141 -11.28 12.44 17.69
N GLU A 142 -12.40 11.93 18.17
CA GLU A 142 -12.51 10.69 18.95
C GLU A 142 -12.26 9.44 18.11
N ASP A 143 -12.26 9.56 16.77
CA ASP A 143 -11.89 8.49 15.83
C ASP A 143 -10.40 8.50 15.46
N VAL A 144 -9.62 9.38 16.11
CA VAL A 144 -8.20 9.53 15.84
C VAL A 144 -7.37 9.09 17.05
N GLN A 145 -6.36 8.26 16.79
CA GLN A 145 -5.48 7.72 17.81
C GLN A 145 -4.06 8.29 17.66
N TRP A 146 -3.49 8.78 18.75
CA TRP A 146 -2.08 9.16 18.81
C TRP A 146 -1.19 7.93 18.78
N ILE A 147 -0.38 7.75 17.75
CA ILE A 147 0.37 6.49 17.55
C ILE A 147 1.35 6.21 18.66
N ALA A 148 2.05 7.24 19.19
CA ALA A 148 3.11 7.06 20.18
C ALA A 148 2.62 6.41 21.49
N THR A 149 1.39 6.70 21.91
CA THR A 149 0.83 6.22 23.19
C THR A 149 -0.36 5.26 23.01
N GLY A 150 -1.03 5.31 21.87
CA GLY A 150 -2.31 4.63 21.65
C GLY A 150 -3.52 5.38 22.19
N GLU A 151 -3.35 6.64 22.65
CA GLU A 151 -4.41 7.48 23.17
C GLU A 151 -5.39 7.89 22.06
N TRP A 152 -6.69 7.75 22.33
CA TRP A 152 -7.74 8.34 21.50
C TRP A 152 -7.85 9.82 21.78
N LEU A 153 -7.89 10.64 20.74
CA LEU A 153 -7.81 12.08 20.87
C LEU A 153 -9.17 12.71 21.15
N THR A 154 -9.14 13.83 21.85
CA THR A 154 -10.21 14.82 21.91
C THR A 154 -9.77 16.07 21.14
N LYS A 155 -10.65 17.04 20.96
CA LYS A 155 -10.28 18.31 20.35
C LYS A 155 -9.10 18.97 21.07
N GLU A 156 -9.12 18.97 22.41
CA GLU A 156 -8.09 19.58 23.24
C GLU A 156 -6.74 18.88 23.07
N THR A 157 -6.71 17.55 23.09
CA THR A 157 -5.45 16.79 22.90
C THR A 157 -4.95 16.87 21.47
N TRP A 158 -5.84 16.91 20.46
CA TRP A 158 -5.47 17.19 19.08
C TRP A 158 -4.78 18.54 18.93
N GLU A 159 -5.38 19.63 19.46
CA GLU A 159 -4.81 20.98 19.41
C GLU A 159 -3.48 21.04 20.17
N LYS A 160 -3.38 20.36 21.31
CA LYS A 160 -2.13 20.25 22.09
C LYS A 160 -1.03 19.59 21.27
N TYR A 161 -1.26 18.39 20.75
CA TYR A 161 -0.23 17.64 20.01
C TYR A 161 0.13 18.31 18.68
N SER A 162 -0.83 18.91 17.97
CA SER A 162 -0.57 19.69 16.76
C SER A 162 0.40 20.84 17.00
N ARG A 163 0.37 21.47 18.19
CA ARG A 163 1.25 22.56 18.57
C ARG A 163 2.58 22.07 19.15
N GLU A 164 2.54 21.09 20.04
CA GLU A 164 3.69 20.69 20.86
C GLU A 164 4.51 19.57 20.22
N GLN A 165 3.90 18.74 19.37
CA GLN A 165 4.52 17.59 18.72
C GLN A 165 4.10 17.48 17.23
N PRO A 166 4.33 18.52 16.40
CA PRO A 166 3.84 18.57 15.02
C PRO A 166 4.44 17.46 14.10
N GLY A 167 5.56 16.89 14.50
CA GLY A 167 6.18 15.73 13.79
C GLY A 167 5.60 14.38 14.19
N GLY A 168 4.69 14.34 15.16
CA GLY A 168 4.06 13.09 15.58
C GLY A 168 3.01 12.59 14.60
N SER A 169 2.67 11.31 14.71
CA SER A 169 1.77 10.63 13.78
C SER A 169 0.49 10.16 14.46
N VAL A 170 -0.57 10.09 13.67
CA VAL A 170 -1.90 9.64 14.09
C VAL A 170 -2.40 8.50 13.20
N ASN A 171 -3.17 7.57 13.77
CA ASN A 171 -4.06 6.68 13.05
C ASN A 171 -5.46 7.30 13.06
N HIS A 172 -6.04 7.53 11.90
CA HIS A 172 -7.42 8.00 11.76
C HIS A 172 -8.31 6.87 11.23
N HIS A 173 -9.30 6.47 12.03
CA HIS A 173 -10.08 5.24 11.84
C HIS A 173 -11.36 5.53 11.06
N TYR A 174 -11.24 5.77 9.75
CA TYR A 174 -12.37 6.11 8.87
C TYR A 174 -12.79 4.97 7.93
N VAL A 175 -11.93 3.98 7.73
CA VAL A 175 -12.20 2.89 6.79
C VAL A 175 -13.09 1.84 7.45
N LYS A 176 -14.14 1.43 6.75
CA LYS A 176 -15.08 0.41 7.23
C LYS A 176 -14.72 -0.97 6.67
N GLU A 177 -14.95 -2.01 7.47
CA GLU A 177 -14.63 -3.41 7.11
C GLU A 177 -15.34 -3.86 5.83
N GLU A 178 -16.59 -3.42 5.60
CA GLU A 178 -17.33 -3.74 4.40
C GLU A 178 -16.72 -3.20 3.12
N TRP A 179 -16.04 -2.05 3.18
CA TRP A 179 -15.32 -1.50 2.02
C TRP A 179 -14.09 -2.34 1.67
N MET A 180 -13.36 -2.80 2.68
CA MET A 180 -12.22 -3.71 2.50
C MET A 180 -12.68 -5.06 1.94
N LYS A 181 -13.81 -5.60 2.42
CA LYS A 181 -14.41 -6.83 1.88
C LYS A 181 -14.79 -6.68 0.41
N THR A 182 -15.42 -5.56 0.05
CA THR A 182 -15.75 -5.27 -1.35
C THR A 182 -14.49 -5.24 -2.23
N ALA A 183 -13.44 -4.55 -1.78
CA ALA A 183 -12.18 -4.52 -2.51
C ALA A 183 -11.53 -5.90 -2.61
N LEU A 184 -11.45 -6.63 -1.49
CA LEU A 184 -10.82 -7.97 -1.47
C LEU A 184 -11.55 -8.99 -2.36
N GLN A 185 -12.83 -8.85 -2.62
CA GLN A 185 -13.58 -9.72 -3.52
C GLN A 185 -13.38 -9.36 -5.00
N TRP A 186 -12.79 -8.19 -5.29
CA TRP A 186 -12.58 -7.77 -6.68
C TRP A 186 -11.51 -8.63 -7.37
N PRO A 187 -11.72 -8.99 -8.66
CA PRO A 187 -10.76 -9.79 -9.40
C PRO A 187 -9.37 -9.13 -9.44
N ARG A 188 -8.32 -9.92 -9.20
CA ARG A 188 -6.92 -9.48 -9.23
C ARG A 188 -6.57 -8.33 -8.26
N MET A 189 -7.43 -8.01 -7.29
CA MET A 189 -7.07 -7.09 -6.21
C MET A 189 -5.80 -7.58 -5.52
N MET A 190 -4.83 -6.70 -5.36
CA MET A 190 -3.61 -6.98 -4.61
C MET A 190 -3.76 -6.57 -3.16
N VAL A 191 -2.88 -7.06 -2.30
CA VAL A 191 -2.80 -6.66 -0.90
C VAL A 191 -1.41 -6.09 -0.63
N ALA A 192 -1.36 -4.89 -0.06
CA ALA A 192 -0.13 -4.26 0.38
C ALA A 192 -0.15 -3.92 1.87
N THR A 193 0.99 -3.59 2.42
CA THR A 193 1.12 -3.24 3.83
C THR A 193 0.96 -1.74 4.08
N ASP A 194 1.40 -0.90 3.15
CA ASP A 194 1.54 0.55 3.36
C ASP A 194 2.28 0.87 4.67
N ALA A 195 3.25 0.01 5.00
CA ALA A 195 4.01 0.11 6.24
C ALA A 195 5.27 0.95 6.04
N LEU A 196 5.46 1.91 6.92
CA LEU A 196 6.74 2.63 6.98
C LEU A 196 7.82 1.71 7.57
N PRO A 197 9.05 1.74 7.04
CA PRO A 197 10.15 0.96 7.58
C PRO A 197 10.38 1.28 9.06
N ALA A 198 10.40 0.28 9.91
CA ALA A 198 10.71 0.42 11.32
C ALA A 198 12.24 0.42 11.50
N VAL A 199 12.84 1.60 11.54
CA VAL A 199 14.28 1.76 11.83
C VAL A 199 14.61 1.50 13.30
N ASN A 200 13.59 1.54 14.17
CA ASN A 200 13.71 1.31 15.60
C ASN A 200 12.35 0.85 16.16
N LEU A 201 12.32 -0.29 16.83
CA LEU A 201 11.09 -0.85 17.41
C LEU A 201 10.51 -0.05 18.59
N SER A 202 11.24 0.95 19.11
CA SER A 202 10.67 1.90 20.08
C SER A 202 9.75 2.95 19.44
N ILE A 203 9.84 3.12 18.12
CA ILE A 203 8.96 4.03 17.36
C ILE A 203 7.74 3.23 16.92
N LYS A 204 6.59 3.52 17.54
CA LYS A 204 5.34 2.86 17.15
C LYS A 204 4.85 3.33 15.79
N THR A 205 4.15 2.43 15.09
CA THR A 205 3.52 2.65 13.79
C THR A 205 2.15 1.97 13.77
N ASN A 206 1.59 1.72 12.60
CA ASN A 206 0.36 0.94 12.45
C ASN A 206 0.64 -0.58 12.42
N PRO A 207 -0.33 -1.44 12.70
CA PRO A 207 -0.16 -2.89 12.73
C PRO A 207 0.09 -3.54 11.37
N ASN A 208 -0.06 -2.80 10.29
CA ASN A 208 0.18 -3.28 8.93
C ASN A 208 1.60 -3.83 8.76
N VAL A 209 2.57 -3.27 9.51
CA VAL A 209 3.99 -3.64 9.43
C VAL A 209 4.24 -5.13 9.71
N ALA A 210 3.51 -5.74 10.64
CA ALA A 210 3.70 -7.14 11.03
C ALA A 210 2.47 -8.02 10.78
N GLY A 211 1.28 -7.43 10.64
CA GLY A 211 0.03 -8.18 10.65
C GLY A 211 -0.63 -8.40 9.30
N THR A 212 -0.31 -7.61 8.25
CA THR A 212 -1.10 -7.58 7.01
C THR A 212 -1.34 -8.96 6.41
N PHE A 213 -0.29 -9.69 6.09
CA PHE A 213 -0.43 -10.94 5.33
C PHE A 213 -1.00 -12.08 6.19
N SER A 214 -0.61 -12.16 7.45
CA SER A 214 -1.18 -13.12 8.39
C SER A 214 -2.66 -12.83 8.71
N ARG A 215 -3.08 -11.54 8.70
CA ARG A 215 -4.50 -11.16 8.81
C ARG A 215 -5.30 -11.62 7.59
N VAL A 216 -4.77 -11.50 6.39
CA VAL A 216 -5.44 -12.03 5.18
C VAL A 216 -5.67 -13.53 5.33
N LEU A 217 -4.65 -14.30 5.70
CA LEU A 217 -4.75 -15.75 5.86
C LEU A 217 -5.67 -16.17 7.01
N GLY A 218 -5.50 -15.55 8.18
CA GLY A 218 -6.28 -15.88 9.37
C GLY A 218 -7.72 -15.39 9.27
N HIS A 219 -7.91 -14.08 9.07
CA HIS A 219 -9.22 -13.47 9.13
C HIS A 219 -10.02 -13.64 7.82
N TYR A 220 -9.47 -13.23 6.65
CA TYR A 220 -10.26 -13.22 5.41
C TYR A 220 -10.35 -14.59 4.72
N VAL A 221 -9.38 -15.47 4.90
CA VAL A 221 -9.41 -16.82 4.33
C VAL A 221 -10.04 -17.81 5.33
N ARG A 222 -9.45 -17.99 6.54
CA ARG A 222 -9.88 -19.01 7.49
C ARG A 222 -11.21 -18.65 8.16
N ASP A 223 -11.29 -17.48 8.81
CA ASP A 223 -12.38 -17.17 9.75
C ASP A 223 -13.65 -16.74 9.02
N THR A 224 -13.54 -15.75 8.12
CA THR A 224 -14.70 -15.20 7.39
C THR A 224 -14.99 -15.94 6.09
N LYS A 225 -14.04 -16.72 5.58
CA LYS A 225 -14.14 -17.43 4.29
C LYS A 225 -14.48 -16.50 3.11
N LEU A 226 -14.06 -15.25 3.21
CA LEU A 226 -14.26 -14.25 2.16
C LEU A 226 -13.47 -14.61 0.89
N LEU A 227 -12.28 -15.18 1.07
CA LEU A 227 -11.38 -15.62 0.02
C LEU A 227 -11.09 -17.11 0.14
N THR A 228 -10.84 -17.78 -0.97
CA THR A 228 -10.19 -19.09 -0.92
C THR A 228 -8.72 -18.93 -0.54
N LEU A 229 -8.08 -20.00 -0.09
CA LEU A 229 -6.64 -19.96 0.25
C LEU A 229 -5.80 -19.58 -0.97
N SER A 230 -6.08 -20.13 -2.14
CA SER A 230 -5.36 -19.81 -3.37
C SER A 230 -5.56 -18.35 -3.81
N ASP A 231 -6.77 -17.80 -3.66
CA ASP A 231 -7.01 -16.38 -3.95
C ASP A 231 -6.23 -15.46 -2.98
N GLY A 232 -6.26 -15.77 -1.69
CA GLY A 232 -5.51 -15.03 -0.68
C GLY A 232 -4.01 -15.01 -0.99
N LEU A 233 -3.43 -16.17 -1.32
CA LEU A 233 -2.02 -16.28 -1.69
C LEU A 233 -1.67 -15.53 -2.98
N ALA A 234 -2.50 -15.63 -4.01
CA ALA A 234 -2.26 -14.93 -5.28
C ALA A 234 -2.26 -13.40 -5.09
N ARG A 235 -3.17 -12.87 -4.25
CA ARG A 235 -3.28 -11.42 -3.93
C ARG A 235 -2.10 -10.87 -3.14
N MET A 236 -1.34 -11.73 -2.46
CA MET A 236 -0.20 -11.33 -1.61
C MET A 236 1.16 -11.63 -2.25
N SER A 237 1.21 -12.31 -3.40
CA SER A 237 2.47 -12.72 -4.01
C SER A 237 2.47 -12.70 -5.53
N LEU A 238 1.64 -13.55 -6.17
CA LEU A 238 1.66 -13.75 -7.62
C LEU A 238 1.30 -12.48 -8.40
N TYR A 239 0.25 -11.76 -7.97
CA TYR A 239 -0.24 -10.59 -8.71
C TYR A 239 0.76 -9.43 -8.64
N GLN A 240 1.43 -9.23 -7.49
CA GLN A 240 2.49 -8.24 -7.35
C GLN A 240 3.70 -8.58 -8.23
N ALA A 241 4.12 -9.86 -8.24
CA ALA A 241 5.20 -10.29 -9.11
C ALA A 241 4.88 -10.07 -10.59
N GLN A 242 3.65 -10.43 -11.02
CA GLN A 242 3.19 -10.19 -12.38
C GLN A 242 3.08 -8.71 -12.75
N TRP A 243 2.73 -7.85 -11.79
CA TRP A 243 2.69 -6.41 -12.03
C TRP A 243 4.08 -5.81 -12.17
N LEU A 244 5.01 -6.20 -11.31
CA LEU A 244 6.37 -5.68 -11.30
C LEU A 244 7.26 -6.27 -12.40
N SER A 245 6.87 -7.40 -13.02
CA SER A 245 7.62 -8.00 -14.14
C SER A 245 7.71 -7.10 -15.38
N GLN A 246 6.82 -6.11 -15.49
CA GLN A 246 6.93 -5.10 -16.55
C GLN A 246 8.09 -4.10 -16.33
N ALA A 247 8.63 -4.01 -15.12
CA ALA A 247 9.78 -3.17 -14.80
C ALA A 247 11.08 -3.97 -14.64
N SER A 248 10.98 -5.26 -14.30
CA SER A 248 12.14 -6.13 -14.18
C SER A 248 11.75 -7.60 -14.36
N THR A 249 12.44 -8.27 -15.27
CA THR A 249 12.28 -9.69 -15.58
C THR A 249 12.64 -10.61 -14.40
N ASP A 250 13.36 -10.13 -13.40
CA ASP A 250 13.63 -10.88 -12.16
C ASP A 250 12.35 -11.21 -11.40
N PHE A 251 11.27 -10.42 -11.55
CA PHE A 251 9.98 -10.74 -10.94
C PHE A 251 9.26 -11.93 -11.58
N ASP A 252 9.66 -12.39 -12.77
CA ASP A 252 9.13 -13.61 -13.39
C ASP A 252 9.45 -14.86 -12.57
N LYS A 253 10.47 -14.80 -11.71
CA LYS A 253 10.88 -15.87 -10.79
C LYS A 253 10.22 -15.79 -9.43
N LYS A 254 9.41 -14.76 -9.16
CA LYS A 254 8.80 -14.46 -7.84
C LYS A 254 7.33 -14.88 -7.79
N GLY A 255 6.79 -15.00 -6.58
CA GLY A 255 5.37 -15.21 -6.31
C GLY A 255 4.84 -16.59 -6.68
N ARG A 256 5.69 -17.58 -6.91
CA ARG A 256 5.30 -18.93 -7.37
C ARG A 256 6.26 -20.01 -6.87
N ILE A 257 5.77 -21.25 -6.72
CA ILE A 257 6.58 -22.42 -6.49
C ILE A 257 6.70 -23.16 -7.83
N GLN A 258 7.86 -23.06 -8.46
CA GLN A 258 8.12 -23.58 -9.79
C GLN A 258 9.62 -23.89 -9.95
N GLN A 259 9.98 -24.91 -10.72
CA GLN A 259 11.38 -25.17 -11.05
C GLN A 259 12.00 -23.95 -11.76
N GLY A 260 13.14 -23.47 -11.26
CA GLY A 260 13.82 -22.29 -11.77
C GLY A 260 13.33 -20.95 -11.19
N ALA A 261 12.28 -20.96 -10.35
CA ALA A 261 11.88 -19.80 -9.57
C ALA A 261 12.77 -19.65 -8.32
N ASP A 262 12.77 -18.44 -7.75
CA ASP A 262 13.53 -18.16 -6.54
C ASP A 262 12.93 -18.90 -5.33
N ALA A 263 13.80 -19.39 -4.47
CA ALA A 263 13.39 -20.10 -3.27
C ALA A 263 13.03 -19.13 -2.12
N ASP A 264 12.02 -18.27 -2.35
CA ASP A 264 11.40 -17.40 -1.35
C ASP A 264 10.09 -18.08 -0.91
N ILE A 265 10.13 -18.80 0.22
CA ILE A 265 9.08 -19.73 0.62
C ILE A 265 8.63 -19.45 2.05
N VAL A 266 7.32 -19.38 2.26
CA VAL A 266 6.69 -19.33 3.58
C VAL A 266 5.98 -20.64 3.84
N ILE A 267 6.29 -21.30 4.97
CA ILE A 267 5.59 -22.49 5.46
C ILE A 267 4.71 -22.05 6.62
N PHE A 268 3.42 -22.29 6.53
CA PHE A 268 2.45 -21.91 7.54
C PHE A 268 1.36 -22.96 7.71
N ASP A 269 0.73 -22.96 8.87
CA ASP A 269 -0.45 -23.79 9.16
C ASP A 269 -1.72 -22.94 8.90
N PRO A 270 -2.54 -23.27 7.90
CA PRO A 270 -3.75 -22.50 7.56
C PRO A 270 -4.80 -22.55 8.68
N THR A 271 -4.72 -23.51 9.62
CA THR A 271 -5.65 -23.62 10.73
C THR A 271 -5.29 -22.74 11.93
N THR A 272 -4.04 -22.35 12.06
CA THR A 272 -3.52 -21.61 13.22
C THR A 272 -2.86 -20.26 12.86
N VAL A 273 -2.65 -19.96 11.59
CA VAL A 273 -2.05 -18.68 11.18
C VAL A 273 -2.89 -17.51 11.68
N GLN A 274 -2.25 -16.58 12.42
CA GLN A 274 -2.93 -15.47 13.08
C GLN A 274 -2.08 -14.21 13.09
N ALA A 275 -2.69 -13.07 12.74
CA ALA A 275 -2.13 -11.76 13.01
C ALA A 275 -2.34 -11.39 14.48
N ASN A 276 -1.26 -11.03 15.15
CA ASN A 276 -1.30 -10.59 16.55
C ASN A 276 -1.07 -9.07 16.68
N ALA A 277 -0.53 -8.44 15.63
CA ALA A 277 -0.30 -7.01 15.60
C ALA A 277 -1.63 -6.23 15.68
N VAL A 278 -1.68 -5.25 16.58
CA VAL A 278 -2.83 -4.38 16.83
C VAL A 278 -2.40 -2.91 16.92
N TYR A 279 -3.35 -1.98 16.79
CA TYR A 279 -3.09 -0.58 17.07
C TYR A 279 -2.64 -0.42 18.53
N GLY A 280 -1.52 0.28 18.74
CA GLY A 280 -0.87 0.41 20.04
C GLY A 280 0.22 -0.64 20.33
N ASP A 281 0.16 -1.84 19.71
CA ASP A 281 1.22 -2.86 19.75
C ASP A 281 1.45 -3.47 18.34
N PRO A 282 2.08 -2.70 17.43
CA PRO A 282 2.16 -3.03 16.00
C PRO A 282 3.18 -4.11 15.67
N TYR A 283 4.09 -4.47 16.58
CA TYR A 283 5.21 -5.37 16.32
C TYR A 283 5.01 -6.78 16.85
N LEU A 284 3.82 -7.11 17.36
CA LEU A 284 3.51 -8.46 17.76
C LEU A 284 3.63 -9.39 16.56
N ARG A 285 4.48 -10.41 16.72
CA ARG A 285 4.75 -11.38 15.66
C ARG A 285 3.51 -12.22 15.36
N PRO A 286 3.25 -12.58 14.10
CA PRO A 286 2.20 -13.54 13.77
C PRO A 286 2.52 -14.91 14.33
N THR A 287 1.50 -15.73 14.58
CA THR A 287 1.62 -17.15 14.94
C THR A 287 1.23 -18.03 13.75
N GLY A 288 1.56 -19.32 13.82
CA GLY A 288 1.22 -20.31 12.78
C GLY A 288 2.12 -20.23 11.53
N ILE A 289 3.26 -19.54 11.60
CA ILE A 289 4.27 -19.43 10.53
C ILE A 289 5.61 -19.94 11.05
N PRO A 290 5.84 -21.28 11.06
CA PRO A 290 7.05 -21.85 11.62
C PRO A 290 8.32 -21.57 10.80
N TYR A 291 8.22 -21.42 9.47
CA TYR A 291 9.42 -21.27 8.64
C TYR A 291 9.22 -20.21 7.55
N VAL A 292 10.26 -19.39 7.37
CA VAL A 292 10.40 -18.49 6.22
C VAL A 292 11.78 -18.67 5.61
N ILE A 293 11.82 -18.83 4.30
CA ILE A 293 13.01 -19.04 3.50
C ILE A 293 13.10 -17.89 2.51
N VAL A 294 14.28 -17.30 2.37
CA VAL A 294 14.57 -16.26 1.37
C VAL A 294 15.84 -16.64 0.63
N GLY A 295 15.79 -16.68 -0.68
CA GLY A 295 16.93 -17.11 -1.51
C GLY A 295 17.47 -18.49 -1.13
N GLY A 296 16.61 -19.40 -0.66
CA GLY A 296 16.99 -20.74 -0.22
C GLY A 296 17.56 -20.83 1.21
N GLN A 297 17.67 -19.72 1.95
CA GLN A 297 18.18 -19.67 3.31
C GLN A 297 17.05 -19.42 4.32
N LEU A 298 17.02 -20.18 5.44
CA LEU A 298 16.09 -19.93 6.53
C LEU A 298 16.34 -18.58 7.19
N VAL A 299 15.30 -17.75 7.28
CA VAL A 299 15.28 -16.49 8.03
C VAL A 299 14.36 -16.54 9.23
N VAL A 300 13.39 -17.47 9.23
CA VAL A 300 12.57 -17.85 10.40
C VAL A 300 12.63 -19.37 10.54
N SER A 301 12.88 -19.86 11.74
CA SER A 301 12.90 -21.26 12.10
C SER A 301 12.14 -21.50 13.41
N ASN A 302 11.14 -22.39 13.41
CA ASN A 302 10.23 -22.65 14.53
C ASN A 302 9.54 -21.37 15.07
N GLY A 303 9.22 -20.42 14.19
CA GLY A 303 8.57 -19.15 14.55
C GLY A 303 9.51 -18.06 15.08
N GLU A 304 10.82 -18.33 15.20
CA GLU A 304 11.82 -17.38 15.67
C GLU A 304 12.76 -16.93 14.55
N LEU A 305 13.19 -15.67 14.61
CA LEU A 305 14.17 -15.14 13.66
C LEU A 305 15.51 -15.86 13.80
N VAL A 306 16.11 -16.22 12.66
CA VAL A 306 17.46 -16.77 12.62
C VAL A 306 18.45 -15.58 12.66
N GLU A 307 19.21 -15.51 13.75
CA GLU A 307 20.18 -14.43 13.96
C GLU A 307 21.22 -14.39 12.83
N GLY A 308 21.51 -13.19 12.31
CA GLY A 308 22.50 -12.99 11.25
C GLY A 308 22.09 -13.47 9.85
N ALA A 309 20.87 -13.94 9.64
CA ALA A 309 20.37 -14.36 8.33
C ALA A 309 19.76 -13.18 7.56
N TYR A 310 20.51 -12.63 6.60
CA TYR A 310 20.10 -11.52 5.73
C TYR A 310 20.34 -11.86 4.24
N PRO A 311 19.67 -12.91 3.70
CA PRO A 311 19.92 -13.38 2.33
C PRO A 311 19.20 -12.58 1.24
N GLY A 312 18.44 -11.56 1.60
CA GLY A 312 17.70 -10.72 0.65
C GLY A 312 18.61 -10.10 -0.40
N GLN A 313 18.19 -10.13 -1.66
CA GLN A 313 18.90 -9.53 -2.78
C GLN A 313 18.10 -8.35 -3.32
N ARG A 314 18.81 -7.33 -3.77
CA ARG A 314 18.21 -6.16 -4.43
C ARG A 314 17.78 -6.55 -5.84
N ILE A 315 16.54 -6.22 -6.21
CA ILE A 315 16.05 -6.28 -7.58
C ILE A 315 16.12 -4.88 -8.18
N LEU A 316 16.63 -4.79 -9.41
CA LEU A 316 16.70 -3.55 -10.17
C LEU A 316 15.79 -3.64 -11.39
N GLY A 317 15.34 -2.49 -11.88
CA GLY A 317 14.68 -2.37 -13.18
C GLY A 317 15.62 -2.74 -14.31
N ASP A 318 15.04 -3.24 -15.39
CA ASP A 318 15.81 -3.61 -16.60
C ASP A 318 16.27 -2.37 -17.42
N GLY A 319 15.81 -1.16 -17.06
CA GLY A 319 16.21 0.13 -17.64
C GLY A 319 15.30 0.62 -18.77
#